data_f933754c732e68a5f3949aad9c9f16a9
#
_entry.id   f933754c732e68a5f3949aad9c9f16a9
#
_cell.length_a   1.000
_cell.length_b   1.000
_cell.length_c   1.000
_cell.angle_alpha   90.00
_cell.angle_beta   90.00
_cell.angle_gamma   90.00
#
_symmetry.space_group_name_H-M   'P 1'
#
loop_
_entity.id
_entity.type
_entity.pdbx_description
1 polymer ?
#
loop_
_entity_poly.entity_id
_entity_poly.type
_entity_poly.pdbx_seq_one_letter_code
_entity_poly.pdbx_strand_id
1 'polypeptide(L)'
;MGLSGLYFMNYRVSLFDFDGTLTTLDTLPAFIAHAVGRWRMLVGFGLFLPLIVLMKLHLYANGRTKERLFAHFFKGMTLETFDAHCQSFAKNNAHILRPLGLKAIETSLQRGENVLIVSASITNWVLPFFSKLPQVKVVGTQIAVKEGKLTGRFASPNCHGAEKVRRVEHLFTPREQYYITAYGDSQGDKEMLAYADEQHYKPFRTK
;
A
#
# COMPACT_ATOMS: atom_id res chain seq x y z
N MET A 1 -28.20 25.20 34.17
CA MET A 1 -26.73 25.16 33.94
C MET A 1 -26.46 24.18 32.85
N GLY A 2 -26.19 24.71 31.67
CA GLY A 2 -26.12 23.92 30.43
C GLY A 2 -24.87 23.09 30.38
N LEU A 3 -25.00 21.81 30.21
CA LEU A 3 -23.98 20.96 29.67
C LEU A 3 -23.98 21.18 28.14
N SER A 4 -23.09 22.03 27.69
CA SER A 4 -22.72 22.15 26.29
C SER A 4 -22.17 20.81 25.84
N GLY A 5 -23.02 19.98 25.24
CA GLY A 5 -22.60 18.82 24.48
C GLY A 5 -21.72 19.32 23.33
N LEU A 6 -20.41 19.30 23.51
CA LEU A 6 -19.45 19.34 22.43
C LEU A 6 -19.76 18.12 21.55
N TYR A 7 -20.55 18.33 20.49
CA TYR A 7 -20.59 17.42 19.37
C TYR A 7 -19.17 17.43 18.78
N PHE A 8 -18.32 16.53 19.22
CA PHE A 8 -17.11 16.20 18.49
C PHE A 8 -17.57 15.68 17.13
N MET A 9 -17.47 16.53 16.13
CA MET A 9 -17.62 16.08 14.75
C MET A 9 -16.45 15.15 14.48
N ASN A 10 -16.66 13.86 14.71
CA ASN A 10 -15.65 12.86 14.39
C ASN A 10 -15.53 12.79 12.86
N TYR A 11 -14.43 13.32 12.35
CA TYR A 11 -14.08 13.16 10.93
C TYR A 11 -13.94 11.68 10.62
N ARG A 12 -14.60 11.21 9.57
CA ARG A 12 -14.52 9.81 9.18
C ARG A 12 -13.32 9.57 8.26
N VAL A 13 -12.63 8.47 8.52
CA VAL A 13 -11.46 8.03 7.75
C VAL A 13 -11.60 6.56 7.41
N SER A 14 -11.48 6.24 6.13
CA SER A 14 -11.46 4.86 5.64
C SER A 14 -10.06 4.49 5.17
N LEU A 15 -9.43 3.52 5.83
CA LEU A 15 -8.10 3.00 5.56
C LEU A 15 -8.20 1.67 4.81
N PHE A 16 -7.56 1.58 3.66
CA PHE A 16 -7.55 0.35 2.86
C PHE A 16 -6.10 -0.13 2.68
N ASP A 17 -5.83 -1.38 3.02
CA ASP A 17 -4.67 -2.05 2.47
C ASP A 17 -4.86 -2.33 0.98
N PHE A 18 -3.75 -2.52 0.25
CA PHE A 18 -3.79 -2.68 -1.20
C PHE A 18 -3.66 -4.14 -1.64
N ASP A 19 -2.50 -4.76 -1.38
CA ASP A 19 -2.17 -6.10 -1.87
C ASP A 19 -2.98 -7.19 -1.15
N GLY A 20 -3.80 -7.96 -1.91
CA GLY A 20 -4.67 -8.99 -1.33
C GLY A 20 -5.97 -8.45 -0.75
N THR A 21 -6.03 -7.17 -0.37
CA THR A 21 -7.24 -6.49 0.11
C THR A 21 -8.01 -5.86 -1.05
N LEU A 22 -7.49 -4.81 -1.67
CA LEU A 22 -8.08 -4.18 -2.85
C LEU A 22 -7.73 -4.91 -4.16
N THR A 23 -6.65 -5.68 -4.16
CA THR A 23 -6.23 -6.48 -5.31
C THR A 23 -6.46 -7.97 -5.10
N THR A 24 -6.52 -8.72 -6.20
CA THR A 24 -6.65 -10.18 -6.19
C THR A 24 -5.32 -10.90 -6.03
N LEU A 25 -4.19 -10.17 -6.10
CA LEU A 25 -2.82 -10.71 -6.06
C LEU A 25 -1.84 -9.75 -5.38
N ASP A 26 -0.64 -10.24 -5.05
CA ASP A 26 0.50 -9.40 -4.62
C ASP A 26 1.08 -8.69 -5.84
N THR A 27 1.13 -7.36 -5.78
CA THR A 27 1.54 -6.55 -6.93
C THR A 27 3.06 -6.48 -7.10
N LEU A 28 3.88 -6.81 -6.11
CA LEU A 28 5.35 -6.77 -6.27
C LEU A 28 5.85 -7.72 -7.37
N PRO A 29 5.53 -9.05 -7.36
CA PRO A 29 5.94 -9.94 -8.45
C PRO A 29 5.30 -9.54 -9.78
N ALA A 30 4.04 -9.14 -9.76
CA ALA A 30 3.32 -8.75 -10.98
C ALA A 30 3.92 -7.50 -11.63
N PHE A 31 4.27 -6.49 -10.82
CA PHE A 31 4.92 -5.27 -11.30
C PHE A 31 6.33 -5.56 -11.86
N ILE A 32 7.14 -6.37 -11.17
CA ILE A 32 8.45 -6.76 -11.67
C ILE A 32 8.32 -7.49 -13.01
N ALA A 33 7.39 -8.46 -13.12
CA ALA A 33 7.14 -9.17 -14.37
C ALA A 33 6.72 -8.24 -15.51
N HIS A 34 5.91 -7.22 -15.22
CA HIS A 34 5.50 -6.21 -16.19
C HIS A 34 6.67 -5.32 -16.64
N ALA A 35 7.51 -4.86 -15.70
CA ALA A 35 8.56 -3.89 -15.99
C ALA A 35 9.79 -4.51 -16.66
N VAL A 36 10.20 -5.72 -16.26
CA VAL A 36 11.46 -6.34 -16.74
C VAL A 36 11.25 -7.65 -17.48
N GLY A 37 10.02 -8.15 -17.56
CA GLY A 37 9.66 -9.41 -18.20
C GLY A 37 9.67 -10.61 -17.23
N ARG A 38 8.79 -11.59 -17.52
CA ARG A 38 8.57 -12.75 -16.65
C ARG A 38 9.82 -13.60 -16.43
N TRP A 39 10.65 -13.76 -17.47
CA TRP A 39 11.86 -14.56 -17.36
C TRP A 39 12.89 -13.94 -16.41
N ARG A 40 13.16 -12.64 -16.57
CA ARG A 40 14.08 -11.92 -15.67
C ARG A 40 13.57 -11.91 -14.24
N MET A 41 12.27 -11.75 -14.06
CA MET A 41 11.63 -11.86 -12.74
C MET A 41 11.90 -13.23 -12.12
N LEU A 42 11.66 -14.34 -12.84
CA LEU A 42 11.85 -15.71 -12.31
C LEU A 42 13.31 -15.95 -11.92
N VAL A 43 14.26 -15.55 -12.75
CA VAL A 43 15.71 -15.66 -12.46
C VAL A 43 16.06 -14.85 -11.20
N GLY A 44 15.59 -13.59 -11.11
CA GLY A 44 15.85 -12.76 -9.95
C GLY A 44 15.24 -13.34 -8.66
N PHE A 45 13.98 -13.80 -8.68
CA PHE A 45 13.38 -14.45 -7.53
C PHE A 45 14.12 -15.75 -7.15
N GLY A 46 14.61 -16.52 -8.13
CA GLY A 46 15.44 -17.70 -7.89
C GLY A 46 16.74 -17.35 -7.14
N LEU A 47 17.43 -16.28 -7.54
CA LEU A 47 18.64 -15.79 -6.85
C LEU A 47 18.36 -15.34 -5.41
N PHE A 48 17.19 -14.76 -5.16
CA PHE A 48 16.80 -14.30 -3.83
C PHE A 48 16.00 -15.32 -3.03
N LEU A 49 15.79 -16.54 -3.56
CA LEU A 49 14.99 -17.58 -2.89
C LEU A 49 15.44 -17.87 -1.45
N PRO A 50 16.75 -18.04 -1.14
CA PRO A 50 17.19 -18.24 0.25
C PRO A 50 16.77 -17.09 1.17
N LEU A 51 16.89 -15.85 0.70
CA LEU A 51 16.52 -14.67 1.47
C LEU A 51 15.00 -14.57 1.69
N ILE A 52 14.22 -14.95 0.68
CA ILE A 52 12.75 -14.99 0.75
C ILE A 52 12.30 -16.08 1.76
N VAL A 53 12.96 -17.24 1.78
CA VAL A 53 12.69 -18.29 2.76
C VAL A 53 13.01 -17.82 4.17
N LEU A 54 14.17 -17.20 4.40
CA LEU A 54 14.53 -16.63 5.70
C LEU A 54 13.53 -15.57 6.16
N MET A 55 13.06 -14.74 5.25
CA MET A 55 12.02 -13.75 5.53
C MET A 55 10.69 -14.42 5.96
N LYS A 56 10.26 -15.46 5.25
CA LYS A 56 9.03 -16.22 5.60
C LYS A 56 9.14 -16.94 6.94
N LEU A 57 10.35 -17.37 7.31
CA LEU A 57 10.65 -17.96 8.61
C LEU A 57 10.85 -16.90 9.72
N HIS A 58 10.60 -15.62 9.43
CA HIS A 58 10.83 -14.48 10.33
C HIS A 58 12.29 -14.31 10.82
N LEU A 59 13.25 -14.98 10.17
CA LEU A 59 14.69 -14.85 10.46
C LEU A 59 15.37 -13.69 9.74
N TYR A 60 14.66 -13.04 8.81
CA TYR A 60 15.14 -11.87 8.10
C TYR A 60 14.02 -10.84 7.87
N ALA A 61 14.37 -9.55 7.95
CA ALA A 61 13.39 -8.46 7.88
C ALA A 61 12.75 -8.35 6.49
N ASN A 62 11.40 -8.31 6.45
CA ASN A 62 10.61 -8.16 5.23
C ASN A 62 11.04 -6.94 4.39
N GLY A 63 11.18 -5.77 5.03
CA GLY A 63 11.57 -4.55 4.34
C GLY A 63 12.94 -4.64 3.67
N ARG A 64 13.93 -5.28 4.32
CA ARG A 64 15.26 -5.49 3.74
C ARG A 64 15.24 -6.45 2.56
N THR A 65 14.43 -7.50 2.60
CA THR A 65 14.25 -8.41 1.45
C THR A 65 13.65 -7.69 0.27
N LYS A 66 12.56 -6.93 0.49
CA LYS A 66 11.92 -6.13 -0.56
C LYS A 66 12.86 -5.09 -1.16
N GLU A 67 13.64 -4.39 -0.32
CA GLU A 67 14.61 -3.40 -0.79
C GLU A 67 15.72 -4.03 -1.65
N ARG A 68 16.24 -5.20 -1.26
CA ARG A 68 17.24 -5.90 -2.07
C ARG A 68 16.70 -6.39 -3.40
N LEU A 69 15.48 -6.95 -3.40
CA LEU A 69 14.79 -7.31 -4.64
C LEU A 69 14.56 -6.09 -5.53
N PHE A 70 14.08 -4.98 -4.96
CA PHE A 70 13.90 -3.73 -5.67
C PHE A 70 15.21 -3.22 -6.27
N ALA A 71 16.29 -3.23 -5.50
CA ALA A 71 17.60 -2.81 -5.97
C ALA A 71 18.11 -3.68 -7.16
N HIS A 72 17.88 -4.99 -7.10
CA HIS A 72 18.30 -5.91 -8.16
C HIS A 72 17.66 -5.57 -9.50
N PHE A 73 16.38 -5.22 -9.51
CA PHE A 73 15.63 -4.99 -10.75
C PHE A 73 15.68 -3.54 -11.24
N PHE A 74 15.78 -2.57 -10.33
CA PHE A 74 15.47 -1.16 -10.65
C PHE A 74 16.60 -0.17 -10.32
N LYS A 75 17.67 -0.56 -9.63
CA LYS A 75 18.80 0.34 -9.35
C LYS A 75 19.39 0.89 -10.65
N GLY A 76 19.52 2.22 -10.72
CA GLY A 76 20.08 2.93 -11.88
C GLY A 76 19.04 3.27 -12.98
N MET A 77 17.82 2.74 -12.91
CA MET A 77 16.73 3.15 -13.79
C MET A 77 16.37 4.61 -13.52
N THR A 78 16.04 5.39 -14.55
CA THR A 78 15.55 6.76 -14.35
C THR A 78 14.16 6.74 -13.71
N LEU A 79 13.86 7.75 -12.88
CA LEU A 79 12.55 7.89 -12.27
C LEU A 79 11.45 7.97 -13.34
N GLU A 80 11.68 8.70 -14.41
CA GLU A 80 10.75 8.84 -15.54
C GLU A 80 10.39 7.48 -16.14
N THR A 81 11.40 6.65 -16.44
CA THR A 81 11.18 5.28 -16.98
C THR A 81 10.42 4.41 -15.98
N PHE A 82 10.76 4.52 -14.70
CA PHE A 82 10.08 3.76 -13.64
C PHE A 82 8.62 4.17 -13.52
N ASP A 83 8.32 5.48 -13.51
CA ASP A 83 6.96 6.00 -13.41
C ASP A 83 6.14 5.66 -14.67
N ALA A 84 6.75 5.62 -15.86
CA ALA A 84 6.11 5.13 -17.07
C ALA A 84 5.70 3.65 -16.95
N HIS A 85 6.56 2.79 -16.37
CA HIS A 85 6.20 1.41 -16.04
C HIS A 85 5.05 1.34 -15.03
N CYS A 86 5.05 2.19 -14.00
CA CYS A 86 3.99 2.24 -12.99
C CYS A 86 2.62 2.60 -13.62
N GLN A 87 2.58 3.61 -14.48
CA GLN A 87 1.36 4.01 -15.19
C GLN A 87 0.86 2.92 -16.14
N SER A 88 1.77 2.33 -16.94
CA SER A 88 1.47 1.23 -17.83
C SER A 88 0.97 0.00 -17.07
N PHE A 89 1.58 -0.32 -15.93
CA PHE A 89 1.16 -1.43 -15.07
C PHE A 89 -0.29 -1.24 -14.58
N ALA A 90 -0.61 -0.11 -14.01
CA ALA A 90 -1.96 0.17 -13.51
C ALA A 90 -3.00 0.12 -14.64
N LYS A 91 -2.69 0.72 -15.80
CA LYS A 91 -3.58 0.70 -16.98
C LYS A 91 -3.86 -0.72 -17.46
N ASN A 92 -2.83 -1.55 -17.58
CA ASN A 92 -2.95 -2.90 -18.15
C ASN A 92 -3.49 -3.92 -17.13
N ASN A 93 -3.44 -3.61 -15.84
CA ASN A 93 -3.84 -4.53 -14.77
C ASN A 93 -5.00 -3.99 -13.91
N ALA A 94 -5.80 -3.05 -14.41
CA ALA A 94 -6.95 -2.53 -13.67
C ALA A 94 -7.92 -3.63 -13.22
N HIS A 95 -7.98 -4.75 -13.95
CA HIS A 95 -8.81 -5.92 -13.67
C HIS A 95 -8.43 -6.66 -12.37
N ILE A 96 -7.23 -6.43 -11.81
CA ILE A 96 -6.85 -7.04 -10.52
C ILE A 96 -7.54 -6.37 -9.33
N LEU A 97 -8.09 -5.17 -9.51
CA LEU A 97 -8.83 -4.49 -8.45
C LEU A 97 -10.16 -5.22 -8.17
N ARG A 98 -10.43 -5.47 -6.89
CA ARG A 98 -11.68 -6.10 -6.47
C ARG A 98 -12.84 -5.12 -6.61
N PRO A 99 -13.92 -5.48 -7.34
CA PRO A 99 -15.06 -4.58 -7.54
C PRO A 99 -15.72 -4.13 -6.23
N LEU A 100 -15.82 -5.04 -5.24
CA LEU A 100 -16.36 -4.71 -3.92
C LEU A 100 -15.47 -3.72 -3.16
N GLY A 101 -14.15 -3.80 -3.32
CA GLY A 101 -13.21 -2.85 -2.74
C GLY A 101 -13.35 -1.45 -3.36
N LEU A 102 -13.45 -1.38 -4.69
CA LEU A 102 -13.72 -0.10 -5.38
C LEU A 102 -15.04 0.51 -4.95
N LYS A 103 -16.11 -0.30 -4.86
CA LYS A 103 -17.42 0.16 -4.38
C LYS A 103 -17.34 0.69 -2.94
N ALA A 104 -16.57 0.06 -2.06
CA ALA A 104 -16.37 0.55 -0.70
C ALA A 104 -15.66 1.92 -0.69
N ILE A 105 -14.60 2.09 -1.51
CA ILE A 105 -13.91 3.38 -1.68
C ILE A 105 -14.89 4.45 -2.17
N GLU A 106 -15.65 4.18 -3.23
CA GLU A 106 -16.64 5.12 -3.78
C GLU A 106 -17.70 5.49 -2.74
N THR A 107 -18.18 4.52 -1.96
CA THR A 107 -19.15 4.75 -0.89
C THR A 107 -18.59 5.66 0.21
N SER A 108 -17.33 5.44 0.62
CA SER A 108 -16.65 6.29 1.60
C SER A 108 -16.47 7.73 1.08
N LEU A 109 -16.08 7.88 -0.19
CA LEU A 109 -15.96 9.21 -0.82
C LEU A 109 -17.31 9.93 -0.90
N GLN A 110 -18.41 9.23 -1.26
CA GLN A 110 -19.76 9.79 -1.31
C GLN A 110 -20.26 10.25 0.07
N ARG A 111 -19.78 9.62 1.15
CA ARG A 111 -20.07 10.03 2.53
C ARG A 111 -19.19 11.18 3.02
N GLY A 112 -18.28 11.70 2.17
CA GLY A 112 -17.34 12.76 2.55
C GLY A 112 -16.23 12.29 3.47
N GLU A 113 -15.95 10.97 3.53
CA GLU A 113 -14.88 10.42 4.35
C GLU A 113 -13.50 10.67 3.72
N ASN A 114 -12.47 10.82 4.55
CA ASN A 114 -11.09 10.76 4.07
C ASN A 114 -10.73 9.32 3.70
N VAL A 115 -10.34 9.08 2.46
CA VAL A 115 -9.96 7.76 1.98
C VAL A 115 -8.45 7.67 1.80
N LEU A 116 -7.83 6.71 2.49
CA LEU A 116 -6.40 6.49 2.47
C LEU A 116 -6.08 5.03 2.12
N ILE A 117 -5.27 4.84 1.09
CA ILE A 117 -4.67 3.53 0.78
C ILE A 117 -3.34 3.45 1.54
N VAL A 118 -3.20 2.46 2.43
CA VAL A 118 -2.01 2.28 3.28
C VAL A 118 -1.35 0.95 2.94
N SER A 119 -0.26 0.99 2.17
CA SER A 119 0.33 -0.21 1.57
C SER A 119 1.82 -0.38 1.83
N ALA A 120 2.24 -1.62 2.02
CA ALA A 120 3.66 -2.00 2.01
C ALA A 120 4.29 -1.95 0.61
N SER A 121 3.48 -1.78 -0.42
CA SER A 121 3.92 -1.58 -1.80
C SER A 121 4.46 -0.17 -2.03
N ILE A 122 5.23 0.02 -3.09
CA ILE A 122 5.82 1.32 -3.43
C ILE A 122 4.72 2.24 -3.96
N THR A 123 4.64 3.45 -3.42
CA THR A 123 3.63 4.46 -3.76
C THR A 123 3.51 4.68 -5.26
N ASN A 124 4.63 4.71 -6.00
CA ASN A 124 4.66 4.99 -7.43
C ASN A 124 3.80 4.05 -8.27
N TRP A 125 3.77 2.74 -7.98
CA TRP A 125 2.93 1.82 -8.76
C TRP A 125 1.51 1.62 -8.19
N VAL A 126 1.27 2.03 -6.94
CA VAL A 126 -0.09 1.98 -6.35
C VAL A 126 -0.92 3.18 -6.79
N LEU A 127 -0.34 4.37 -6.73
CA LEU A 127 -1.03 5.63 -7.01
C LEU A 127 -1.75 5.67 -8.38
N PRO A 128 -1.17 5.18 -9.49
CA PRO A 128 -1.82 5.23 -10.80
C PRO A 128 -3.13 4.44 -10.89
N PHE A 129 -3.37 3.43 -10.05
CA PHE A 129 -4.65 2.71 -9.99
C PHE A 129 -5.83 3.61 -9.59
N PHE A 130 -5.53 4.69 -8.87
CA PHE A 130 -6.52 5.64 -8.35
C PHE A 130 -6.51 6.98 -9.09
N SER A 131 -5.90 7.06 -10.29
CA SER A 131 -5.79 8.31 -11.08
C SER A 131 -7.14 8.94 -11.42
N LYS A 132 -8.23 8.17 -11.47
CA LYS A 132 -9.61 8.64 -11.66
C LYS A 132 -10.31 9.07 -10.37
N LEU A 133 -9.68 8.88 -9.23
CA LEU A 133 -10.22 9.19 -7.89
C LEU A 133 -9.21 10.09 -7.15
N PRO A 134 -9.06 11.36 -7.55
CA PRO A 134 -8.02 12.26 -7.02
C PRO A 134 -8.17 12.56 -5.52
N GLN A 135 -9.33 12.28 -4.93
CA GLN A 135 -9.59 12.40 -3.48
C GLN A 135 -8.96 11.26 -2.67
N VAL A 136 -8.63 10.13 -3.32
CA VAL A 136 -7.97 8.99 -2.66
C VAL A 136 -6.50 9.32 -2.46
N LYS A 137 -6.04 9.29 -1.23
CA LYS A 137 -4.63 9.44 -0.89
C LYS A 137 -3.96 8.07 -0.82
N VAL A 138 -2.72 7.98 -1.28
CA VAL A 138 -1.92 6.76 -1.21
C VAL A 138 -0.69 7.00 -0.34
N VAL A 139 -0.53 6.17 0.67
CA VAL A 139 0.62 6.14 1.58
C VAL A 139 1.24 4.75 1.51
N GLY A 140 2.42 4.69 0.92
CA GLY A 140 3.16 3.44 0.74
C GLY A 140 4.63 3.59 1.05
N THR A 141 5.40 2.57 0.73
CA THR A 141 6.86 2.62 0.81
C THR A 141 7.39 3.58 -0.24
N GLN A 142 8.31 4.45 0.14
CA GLN A 142 8.91 5.45 -0.75
C GLN A 142 10.29 5.00 -1.21
N ILE A 143 10.63 5.30 -2.47
CA ILE A 143 11.93 4.99 -3.08
C ILE A 143 12.86 6.18 -3.04
N ALA A 144 14.17 5.91 -2.89
CA ALA A 144 15.19 6.94 -2.90
C ALA A 144 15.70 7.19 -4.32
N VAL A 145 15.69 8.46 -4.72
CA VAL A 145 16.15 8.94 -6.03
C VAL A 145 17.34 9.87 -5.82
N LYS A 146 18.35 9.73 -6.66
CA LYS A 146 19.50 10.63 -6.72
C LYS A 146 19.81 10.93 -8.19
N GLU A 147 19.95 12.21 -8.52
CA GLU A 147 20.26 12.66 -9.90
C GLU A 147 19.29 12.06 -10.95
N GLY A 148 17.97 12.02 -10.61
CA GLY A 148 16.93 11.48 -11.49
C GLY A 148 16.93 9.96 -11.65
N LYS A 149 17.78 9.21 -10.93
CA LYS A 149 17.90 7.74 -11.00
C LYS A 149 17.57 7.09 -9.67
N LEU A 150 16.98 5.92 -9.73
CA LEU A 150 16.69 5.08 -8.56
C LEU A 150 18.00 4.57 -7.93
N THR A 151 18.14 4.79 -6.63
CA THR A 151 19.34 4.34 -5.90
C THR A 151 19.31 2.84 -5.57
N GLY A 152 18.14 2.21 -5.69
CA GLY A 152 17.84 0.86 -5.21
C GLY A 152 17.54 0.80 -3.72
N ARG A 153 17.49 1.94 -3.02
CA ARG A 153 17.14 2.05 -1.60
C ARG A 153 15.73 2.59 -1.42
N PHE A 154 15.17 2.30 -0.26
CA PHE A 154 13.95 2.95 0.18
C PHE A 154 14.27 4.27 0.88
N ALA A 155 13.49 5.31 0.60
CA ALA A 155 13.56 6.62 1.27
C ALA A 155 12.77 6.64 2.58
N SER A 156 11.95 5.62 2.80
CA SER A 156 11.16 5.46 4.02
C SER A 156 11.21 4.03 4.53
N PRO A 157 10.88 3.76 5.80
CA PRO A 157 10.63 2.41 6.26
C PRO A 157 9.56 1.72 5.40
N ASN A 158 9.63 0.38 5.28
CA ASN A 158 8.59 -0.41 4.62
C ASN A 158 7.25 -0.21 5.36
N CYS A 159 6.21 0.25 4.66
CA CYS A 159 4.90 0.58 5.23
C CYS A 159 4.10 -0.70 5.58
N HIS A 160 4.55 -1.41 6.61
CA HIS A 160 4.05 -2.73 7.04
C HIS A 160 3.95 -2.77 8.57
N GLY A 161 2.92 -3.43 9.10
CA GLY A 161 2.76 -3.57 10.54
C GLY A 161 2.58 -2.21 11.24
N ALA A 162 3.29 -1.99 12.33
CA ALA A 162 3.25 -0.76 13.11
C ALA A 162 3.60 0.51 12.30
N GLU A 163 4.34 0.37 11.20
CA GLU A 163 4.64 1.51 10.32
C GLU A 163 3.38 2.04 9.63
N LYS A 164 2.40 1.19 9.30
CA LYS A 164 1.10 1.64 8.78
C LYS A 164 0.41 2.57 9.77
N VAL A 165 0.38 2.21 11.05
CA VAL A 165 -0.21 3.03 12.12
C VAL A 165 0.50 4.37 12.24
N ARG A 166 1.84 4.39 12.31
CA ARG A 166 2.60 5.64 12.40
C ARG A 166 2.28 6.62 11.27
N ARG A 167 2.10 6.09 10.03
CA ARG A 167 1.73 6.91 8.87
C ARG A 167 0.33 7.51 9.01
N VAL A 168 -0.61 6.73 9.53
CA VAL A 168 -1.99 7.15 9.79
C VAL A 168 -2.02 8.20 10.90
N GLU A 169 -1.33 7.97 12.02
CA GLU A 169 -1.22 8.91 13.15
C GLU A 169 -0.65 10.27 12.73
N HIS A 170 0.36 10.24 11.85
CA HIS A 170 0.96 11.49 11.35
C HIS A 170 -0.02 12.35 10.55
N LEU A 171 -1.00 11.73 9.89
CA LEU A 171 -1.99 12.40 9.04
C LEU A 171 -3.27 12.77 9.79
N PHE A 172 -3.63 12.00 10.80
CA PHE A 172 -4.89 12.10 11.51
C PHE A 172 -4.65 12.25 13.02
N THR A 173 -4.26 13.45 13.42
CA THR A 173 -3.97 13.81 14.80
C THR A 173 -4.71 15.10 15.19
N PRO A 174 -5.25 15.22 16.42
CA PRO A 174 -5.29 14.18 17.45
C PRO A 174 -6.28 13.05 17.11
N ARG A 175 -5.96 11.81 17.55
CA ARG A 175 -6.70 10.57 17.19
C ARG A 175 -8.19 10.64 17.51
N GLU A 176 -8.53 11.29 18.62
CA GLU A 176 -9.90 11.37 19.17
C GLU A 176 -10.87 12.14 18.26
N GLN A 177 -10.37 12.92 17.32
CA GLN A 177 -11.19 13.66 16.35
C GLN A 177 -11.66 12.79 15.18
N TYR A 178 -11.15 11.56 15.05
CA TYR A 178 -11.37 10.73 13.89
C TYR A 178 -12.04 9.41 14.27
N TYR A 179 -13.09 9.03 13.53
CA TYR A 179 -13.62 7.68 13.50
C TYR A 179 -13.00 6.95 12.32
N ILE A 180 -12.22 5.91 12.61
CA ILE A 180 -11.41 5.20 11.63
C ILE A 180 -12.00 3.83 11.35
N THR A 181 -12.30 3.55 10.08
CA THR A 181 -12.64 2.21 9.58
C THR A 181 -11.46 1.67 8.78
N ALA A 182 -10.99 0.45 9.06
CA ALA A 182 -9.85 -0.15 8.39
C ALA A 182 -10.19 -1.49 7.72
N TYR A 183 -9.62 -1.69 6.53
CA TYR A 183 -9.78 -2.87 5.69
C TYR A 183 -8.41 -3.49 5.40
N GLY A 184 -8.22 -4.76 5.73
CA GLY A 184 -6.95 -5.48 5.55
C GLY A 184 -7.14 -6.98 5.39
N ASP A 185 -6.08 -7.71 5.01
CA ASP A 185 -6.19 -9.16 4.76
C ASP A 185 -5.05 -9.99 5.30
N SER A 186 -4.00 -9.38 5.82
CA SER A 186 -2.74 -10.03 6.16
C SER A 186 -2.26 -9.71 7.58
N GLN A 187 -1.22 -10.41 8.02
CA GLN A 187 -0.53 -10.10 9.28
C GLN A 187 0.09 -8.68 9.27
N GLY A 188 0.41 -8.16 8.08
CA GLY A 188 0.95 -6.80 7.92
C GLY A 188 -0.06 -5.69 8.22
N ASP A 189 -1.34 -6.05 8.38
CA ASP A 189 -2.43 -5.11 8.63
C ASP A 189 -2.94 -5.17 10.07
N LYS A 190 -2.43 -6.14 10.87
CA LYS A 190 -2.93 -6.42 12.21
C LYS A 190 -2.97 -5.17 13.10
N GLU A 191 -1.89 -4.41 13.11
CA GLU A 191 -1.76 -3.21 13.92
C GLU A 191 -2.69 -2.10 13.41
N MET A 192 -2.81 -1.91 12.10
CA MET A 192 -3.72 -0.95 11.49
C MET A 192 -5.19 -1.31 11.76
N LEU A 193 -5.54 -2.59 11.67
CA LEU A 193 -6.88 -3.07 12.00
C LEU A 193 -7.20 -2.88 13.49
N ALA A 194 -6.25 -3.17 14.37
CA ALA A 194 -6.42 -2.98 15.81
C ALA A 194 -6.47 -1.51 16.24
N TYR A 195 -5.86 -0.60 15.46
CA TYR A 195 -5.88 0.84 15.70
C TYR A 195 -7.21 1.50 15.31
N ALA A 196 -7.98 0.88 14.42
CA ALA A 196 -9.25 1.40 13.93
C ALA A 196 -10.39 1.19 14.93
N ASP A 197 -11.42 2.05 14.86
CA ASP A 197 -12.67 1.90 15.61
C ASP A 197 -13.54 0.77 15.04
N GLU A 198 -13.46 0.57 13.72
CA GLU A 198 -14.12 -0.51 12.99
C GLU A 198 -13.13 -1.22 12.08
N GLN A 199 -13.09 -2.54 12.12
CA GLN A 199 -12.14 -3.33 11.36
C GLN A 199 -12.81 -4.39 10.50
N HIS A 200 -12.30 -4.55 9.26
CA HIS A 200 -12.79 -5.54 8.31
C HIS A 200 -11.63 -6.40 7.79
N TYR A 201 -11.59 -7.65 8.21
CA TYR A 201 -10.58 -8.61 7.76
C TYR A 201 -11.06 -9.41 6.55
N LYS A 202 -10.31 -9.33 5.44
CA LYS A 202 -10.62 -10.00 4.15
C LYS A 202 -12.02 -9.69 3.58
N PRO A 203 -12.50 -8.42 3.61
CA PRO A 203 -13.92 -8.10 3.41
C PRO A 203 -14.37 -8.24 1.94
N PHE A 204 -13.45 -8.16 0.98
CA PHE A 204 -13.80 -8.07 -0.44
C PHE A 204 -13.59 -9.38 -1.21
N ARG A 205 -13.38 -10.49 -0.51
CA ARG A 205 -13.28 -11.81 -1.11
C ARG A 205 -14.68 -12.35 -1.36
N THR A 206 -15.03 -12.59 -2.63
CA THR A 206 -16.22 -13.37 -2.98
C THR A 206 -15.99 -14.83 -2.53
N LYS A 207 -17.02 -15.43 -1.95
CA LYS A 207 -17.05 -16.85 -1.64
C LYS A 207 -17.05 -17.69 -2.90
#